data_d72037283de3c48d6519b0605a58f981
#
_entry.id   d72037283de3c48d6519b0605a58f981
#
_cell.length_a   1.000
_cell.length_b   1.000
_cell.length_c   1.000
_cell.angle_alpha   90.00
_cell.angle_beta   90.00
_cell.angle_gamma   90.00
#
_symmetry.space_group_name_H-M   'P 1'
#
loop_
_entity.id
_entity.type
_entity.pdbx_description
1 polymer ?
#
loop_
_entity_poly.entity_id
_entity_poly.type
_entity_poly.pdbx_seq_one_letter_code
_entity_poly.pdbx_strand_id
1 'polypeptide(L)'
;MKFTILIICTLSCVIFSLFIGTVDLSFIDVLKALLGRGTDTNNIIIRELRLPRSLTGAVIGAGLGASGAALQGYTRNPLAAPGILGFTACAALGAVIALYFGFYKWIPLAALSGTAIGAFLILKISGNRKSASTLILAGV
;
A
#
# COMPACT_ATOMS: atom_id res chain seq x y z
N MET A 1 16.64 -13.78 14.26
CA MET A 1 16.06 -14.88 13.47
C MET A 1 14.69 -14.55 12.86
N LYS A 2 13.66 -14.15 13.61
CA LYS A 2 12.30 -13.89 13.06
C LYS A 2 12.26 -12.79 11.99
N PHE A 3 12.93 -11.66 12.22
CA PHE A 3 13.00 -10.57 11.25
C PHE A 3 13.74 -10.94 9.96
N THR A 4 14.81 -11.73 10.07
CA THR A 4 15.56 -12.21 8.90
C THR A 4 14.70 -13.09 8.00
N ILE A 5 13.91 -13.98 8.61
CA ILE A 5 12.97 -14.85 7.88
C ILE A 5 11.91 -14.02 7.15
N LEU A 6 11.32 -13.01 7.83
CA LEU A 6 10.32 -12.13 7.21
C LEU A 6 10.89 -11.36 6.02
N ILE A 7 12.10 -10.81 6.14
CA ILE A 7 12.76 -10.11 5.04
C ILE A 7 13.00 -11.06 3.86
N ILE A 8 13.53 -12.27 4.11
CA ILE A 8 13.77 -13.26 3.07
C ILE A 8 12.45 -13.65 2.39
N CYS A 9 11.39 -13.92 3.16
CA CYS A 9 10.08 -14.24 2.60
C CYS A 9 9.54 -13.10 1.74
N THR A 10 9.64 -11.85 2.19
CA THR A 10 9.17 -10.68 1.44
C THR A 10 9.94 -10.52 0.13
N LEU A 11 11.27 -10.61 0.18
CA LEU A 11 12.10 -10.55 -1.03
C LEU A 11 11.81 -11.69 -1.99
N SER A 12 11.63 -12.91 -1.48
CA SER A 12 11.24 -14.07 -2.28
C SER A 12 9.89 -13.84 -2.97
N CYS A 13 8.88 -13.31 -2.25
CA CYS A 13 7.58 -13.00 -2.84
C CYS A 13 7.67 -11.94 -3.94
N VAL A 14 8.46 -10.89 -3.75
CA VAL A 14 8.69 -9.85 -4.78
C VAL A 14 9.35 -10.45 -6.01
N ILE A 15 10.38 -11.27 -5.84
CA ILE A 15 11.05 -11.96 -6.94
C ILE A 15 10.07 -12.91 -7.66
N PHE A 16 9.34 -13.73 -6.90
CA PHE A 16 8.38 -14.68 -7.47
C PHE A 16 7.27 -14.00 -8.27
N SER A 17 6.83 -12.82 -7.85
CA SER A 17 5.81 -12.04 -8.55
C SER A 17 6.24 -11.58 -9.95
N LEU A 18 7.54 -11.53 -10.25
CA LEU A 18 8.04 -11.20 -11.58
C LEU A 18 7.85 -12.36 -12.58
N PHE A 19 7.79 -13.59 -12.07
CA PHE A 19 7.63 -14.79 -12.91
C PHE A 19 6.17 -15.12 -13.18
N ILE A 20 5.26 -14.72 -12.30
CA ILE A 20 3.83 -15.03 -12.41
C ILE A 20 3.09 -13.85 -13.05
N GLY A 21 2.34 -14.11 -14.11
CA GLY A 21 1.54 -13.08 -14.78
C GLY A 21 0.71 -13.68 -15.92
N THR A 22 -0.11 -12.83 -16.55
CA THR A 22 -1.01 -13.21 -17.67
C THR A 22 -0.27 -13.68 -18.92
N VAL A 23 1.00 -13.30 -19.06
CA VAL A 23 1.87 -13.73 -20.15
C VAL A 23 2.91 -14.66 -19.57
N ASP A 24 2.93 -15.90 -20.04
CA ASP A 24 3.92 -16.89 -19.62
C ASP A 24 5.27 -16.56 -20.25
N LEU A 25 6.24 -16.25 -19.42
CA LEU A 25 7.62 -15.98 -19.83
C LEU A 25 8.53 -17.04 -19.21
N SER A 26 9.47 -17.54 -20.02
CA SER A 26 10.50 -18.44 -19.52
C SER A 26 11.38 -17.73 -18.47
N PHE A 27 11.91 -18.50 -17.52
CA PHE A 27 12.86 -17.97 -16.52
C PHE A 27 14.02 -17.18 -17.16
N ILE A 28 14.54 -17.69 -18.28
CA ILE A 28 15.62 -17.06 -19.02
C ILE A 28 15.17 -15.74 -19.62
N ASP A 29 13.94 -15.65 -20.12
CA ASP A 29 13.40 -14.43 -20.72
C ASP A 29 13.18 -13.33 -19.66
N VAL A 30 12.73 -13.69 -18.48
CA VAL A 30 12.59 -12.76 -17.34
C VAL A 30 13.97 -12.20 -16.96
N LEU A 31 14.99 -13.06 -16.83
CA LEU A 31 16.36 -12.61 -16.51
C LEU A 31 16.95 -11.72 -17.60
N LYS A 32 16.78 -12.08 -18.87
CA LYS A 32 17.24 -11.26 -20.01
C LYS A 32 16.52 -9.91 -20.03
N ALA A 33 15.20 -9.89 -19.78
CA ALA A 33 14.42 -8.67 -19.74
C ALA A 33 14.84 -7.75 -18.58
N LEU A 34 15.11 -8.30 -17.39
CA LEU A 34 15.64 -7.52 -16.26
C LEU A 34 16.98 -6.85 -16.61
N LEU A 35 17.84 -7.52 -17.36
CA LEU A 35 19.12 -6.99 -17.82
C LEU A 35 18.99 -6.08 -19.06
N GLY A 36 17.77 -5.89 -19.60
CA GLY A 36 17.53 -5.10 -20.83
C GLY A 36 17.98 -5.78 -22.11
N ARG A 37 18.20 -7.11 -22.09
CA ARG A 37 18.66 -7.94 -23.21
C ARG A 37 17.57 -8.85 -23.76
N GLY A 38 16.32 -8.69 -23.31
CA GLY A 38 15.16 -9.42 -23.82
C GLY A 38 14.63 -8.82 -25.12
N THR A 39 13.58 -9.42 -25.67
CA THR A 39 12.80 -8.79 -26.76
C THR A 39 12.13 -7.52 -26.24
N ASP A 40 11.81 -6.57 -27.13
CA ASP A 40 11.17 -5.32 -26.74
C ASP A 40 9.89 -5.55 -25.93
N THR A 41 9.07 -6.52 -26.35
CA THR A 41 7.85 -6.90 -25.64
C THR A 41 8.14 -7.42 -24.22
N ASN A 42 9.13 -8.30 -24.06
CA ASN A 42 9.49 -8.85 -22.76
C ASN A 42 10.09 -7.78 -21.84
N ASN A 43 10.87 -6.87 -22.40
CA ASN A 43 11.43 -5.74 -21.64
C ASN A 43 10.33 -4.83 -21.11
N ILE A 44 9.32 -4.49 -21.92
CA ILE A 44 8.17 -3.68 -21.52
C ILE A 44 7.37 -4.42 -20.40
N ILE A 45 7.04 -5.69 -20.61
CA ILE A 45 6.27 -6.48 -19.64
C ILE A 45 6.97 -6.53 -18.29
N ILE A 46 8.27 -6.81 -18.28
CA ILE A 46 9.01 -7.01 -17.02
C ILE A 46 9.38 -5.68 -16.38
N ARG A 47 9.97 -4.75 -17.12
CA ARG A 47 10.55 -3.53 -16.54
C ARG A 47 9.53 -2.40 -16.35
N GLU A 48 8.51 -2.31 -17.22
CA GLU A 48 7.55 -1.22 -17.18
C GLU A 48 6.22 -1.61 -16.52
N LEU A 49 5.88 -2.91 -16.50
CA LEU A 49 4.63 -3.37 -15.90
C LEU A 49 4.84 -4.17 -14.61
N ARG A 50 5.58 -5.29 -14.67
CA ARG A 50 5.69 -6.21 -13.51
C ARG A 50 6.57 -5.64 -12.41
N LEU A 51 7.74 -5.14 -12.73
CA LEU A 51 8.70 -4.64 -11.73
C LEU A 51 8.13 -3.44 -10.94
N PRO A 52 7.60 -2.38 -11.56
CA PRO A 52 7.01 -1.27 -10.80
C PRO A 52 5.82 -1.70 -9.96
N ARG A 53 4.97 -2.59 -10.48
CA ARG A 53 3.82 -3.13 -9.75
C ARG A 53 4.26 -3.90 -8.50
N SER A 54 5.25 -4.76 -8.61
CA SER A 54 5.77 -5.55 -7.49
C SER A 54 6.44 -4.68 -6.43
N LEU A 55 7.24 -3.69 -6.85
CA LEU A 55 7.87 -2.74 -5.95
C LEU A 55 6.82 -1.87 -5.24
N THR A 56 5.83 -1.37 -5.97
CA THR A 56 4.74 -0.59 -5.39
C THR A 56 3.97 -1.41 -4.34
N GLY A 57 3.66 -2.68 -4.66
CA GLY A 57 3.03 -3.60 -3.71
C GLY A 57 3.86 -3.79 -2.44
N ALA A 58 5.18 -3.95 -2.58
CA ALA A 58 6.09 -4.10 -1.43
C ALA A 58 6.12 -2.83 -0.57
N VAL A 59 6.20 -1.63 -1.18
CA VAL A 59 6.19 -0.35 -0.47
C VAL A 59 4.87 -0.12 0.26
N ILE A 60 3.73 -0.39 -0.41
CA ILE A 60 2.41 -0.28 0.21
C ILE A 60 2.28 -1.25 1.39
N GLY A 61 2.70 -2.51 1.20
CA GLY A 61 2.67 -3.51 2.28
C GLY A 61 3.54 -3.11 3.48
N ALA A 62 4.74 -2.58 3.22
CA ALA A 62 5.62 -2.06 4.28
C ALA A 62 4.97 -0.87 5.03
N GLY A 63 4.35 0.06 4.30
CA GLY A 63 3.62 1.20 4.89
C GLY A 63 2.45 0.76 5.75
N LEU A 64 1.64 -0.18 5.26
CA LEU A 64 0.52 -0.75 6.03
C LEU A 64 1.00 -1.51 7.27
N GLY A 65 2.09 -2.28 7.16
CA GLY A 65 2.68 -2.98 8.29
C GLY A 65 3.21 -2.02 9.36
N ALA A 66 3.92 -0.97 8.95
CA ALA A 66 4.45 0.04 9.86
C ALA A 66 3.32 0.82 10.56
N SER A 67 2.30 1.25 9.82
CA SER A 67 1.14 1.96 10.38
C SER A 67 0.32 1.08 11.31
N GLY A 68 0.16 -0.20 10.97
CA GLY A 68 -0.47 -1.20 11.83
C GLY A 68 0.27 -1.38 13.15
N ALA A 69 1.59 -1.57 13.09
CA ALA A 69 2.41 -1.71 14.30
C ALA A 69 2.38 -0.45 15.18
N ALA A 70 2.45 0.73 14.59
CA ALA A 70 2.34 1.99 15.31
C ALA A 70 0.98 2.14 16.01
N LEU A 71 -0.12 1.79 15.32
CA LEU A 71 -1.47 1.86 15.87
C LEU A 71 -1.66 0.86 17.01
N GLN A 72 -1.20 -0.40 16.85
CA GLN A 72 -1.26 -1.42 17.90
C GLN A 72 -0.47 -0.99 19.13
N GLY A 73 0.71 -0.39 18.95
CA GLY A 73 1.51 0.16 20.05
C GLY A 73 0.81 1.32 20.77
N TYR A 74 0.21 2.25 20.01
CA TYR A 74 -0.52 3.38 20.57
C TYR A 74 -1.78 2.98 21.33
N THR A 75 -2.57 2.09 20.76
CA THR A 75 -3.83 1.63 21.38
C THR A 75 -3.63 0.53 22.42
N ARG A 76 -2.41 -0.02 22.50
CA ARG A 76 -2.11 -1.22 23.31
C ARG A 76 -3.08 -2.38 23.05
N ASN A 77 -3.55 -2.48 21.81
CA ASN A 77 -4.49 -3.50 21.37
C ASN A 77 -3.97 -4.18 20.11
N PRO A 78 -3.67 -5.48 20.14
CA PRO A 78 -3.16 -6.21 18.97
C PRO A 78 -4.21 -6.37 17.86
N LEU A 79 -5.47 -6.11 18.11
CA LEU A 79 -6.54 -6.17 17.12
C LEU A 79 -6.75 -4.85 16.37
N ALA A 80 -6.03 -3.78 16.76
CA ALA A 80 -6.13 -2.50 16.06
C ALA A 80 -5.52 -2.59 14.65
N ALA A 81 -6.27 -2.11 13.67
CA ALA A 81 -5.86 -2.04 12.27
C ALA A 81 -6.13 -0.65 11.69
N PRO A 82 -5.28 -0.13 10.78
CA PRO A 82 -5.44 1.21 10.20
C PRO A 82 -6.79 1.40 9.48
N GLY A 83 -7.31 0.33 8.89
CA GLY A 83 -8.61 0.35 8.19
C GLY A 83 -9.82 0.62 9.08
N ILE A 84 -9.74 0.26 10.37
CA ILE A 84 -10.85 0.44 11.33
C ILE A 84 -11.05 1.91 11.69
N LEU A 85 -10.02 2.75 11.54
CA LEU A 85 -10.10 4.18 11.84
C LEU A 85 -10.66 5.02 10.69
N GLY A 86 -11.13 4.42 9.60
CA GLY A 86 -11.70 5.14 8.47
C GLY A 86 -10.70 5.93 7.60
N PHE A 87 -9.40 5.92 7.93
CA PHE A 87 -8.37 6.65 7.16
C PHE A 87 -8.29 6.18 5.72
N THR A 88 -8.39 4.88 5.48
CA THR A 88 -8.38 4.28 4.14
C THR A 88 -9.62 4.67 3.33
N ALA A 89 -10.79 4.76 3.97
CA ALA A 89 -12.03 5.20 3.33
C ALA A 89 -11.94 6.68 2.91
N CYS A 90 -11.39 7.54 3.77
CA CYS A 90 -11.15 8.95 3.46
C CYS A 90 -10.13 9.13 2.34
N ALA A 91 -9.06 8.31 2.31
CA ALA A 91 -8.09 8.29 1.21
C ALA A 91 -8.76 7.89 -0.11
N ALA A 92 -9.56 6.83 -0.09
CA ALA A 92 -10.28 6.34 -1.27
C ALA A 92 -11.27 7.39 -1.78
N LEU A 93 -12.02 8.06 -0.88
CA LEU A 93 -12.92 9.14 -1.25
C LEU A 93 -12.18 10.29 -1.96
N GLY A 94 -11.06 10.74 -1.42
CA GLY A 94 -10.22 11.77 -2.04
C GLY A 94 -9.73 11.35 -3.43
N ALA A 95 -9.27 10.10 -3.57
CA ALA A 95 -8.84 9.55 -4.85
C ALA A 95 -9.98 9.48 -5.88
N VAL A 96 -11.18 9.02 -5.47
CA VAL A 96 -12.36 8.94 -6.33
C VAL A 96 -12.83 10.32 -6.80
N ILE A 97 -12.80 11.31 -5.91
CA ILE A 97 -13.14 12.71 -6.27
C ILE A 97 -12.17 13.21 -7.34
N ALA A 98 -10.87 13.04 -7.16
CA ALA A 98 -9.88 13.45 -8.15
C ALA A 98 -10.05 12.73 -9.49
N LEU A 99 -10.37 11.43 -9.44
CA LEU A 99 -10.67 10.62 -10.63
C LEU A 99 -11.91 11.14 -11.38
N TYR A 100 -12.99 11.43 -10.65
CA TYR A 100 -14.24 11.93 -11.21
C TYR A 100 -14.05 13.26 -11.96
N PHE A 101 -13.24 14.16 -11.41
CA PHE A 101 -12.92 15.45 -12.04
C PHE A 101 -11.79 15.38 -13.09
N GLY A 102 -11.25 14.17 -13.38
CA GLY A 102 -10.20 13.98 -14.39
C GLY A 102 -8.80 14.41 -13.95
N PHE A 103 -8.59 14.67 -12.67
CA PHE A 103 -7.30 15.09 -12.11
C PHE A 103 -6.36 13.90 -11.86
N TYR A 104 -6.08 13.08 -12.86
CA TYR A 104 -5.32 11.82 -12.73
C TYR A 104 -3.95 11.98 -12.07
N LYS A 105 -3.22 13.04 -12.41
CA LYS A 105 -1.88 13.32 -11.84
C LYS A 105 -1.93 13.68 -10.36
N TRP A 106 -3.07 14.14 -9.86
CA TRP A 106 -3.27 14.62 -8.51
C TRP A 106 -3.91 13.59 -7.58
N ILE A 107 -4.23 12.40 -8.09
CA ILE A 107 -4.84 11.32 -7.29
C ILE A 107 -4.08 11.04 -6.00
N PRO A 108 -2.73 10.88 -6.00
CA PRO A 108 -2.01 10.62 -4.75
C PRO A 108 -2.14 11.75 -3.73
N LEU A 109 -2.10 13.00 -4.20
CA LEU A 109 -2.25 14.16 -3.32
C LEU A 109 -3.67 14.31 -2.79
N ALA A 110 -4.68 14.01 -3.62
CA ALA A 110 -6.08 13.99 -3.22
C ALA A 110 -6.36 12.89 -2.17
N ALA A 111 -5.77 11.72 -2.32
CA ALA A 111 -5.84 10.65 -1.33
C ALA A 111 -5.21 11.06 0.01
N LEU A 112 -4.03 11.68 -0.03
CA LEU A 112 -3.36 12.19 1.16
C LEU A 112 -4.17 13.28 1.86
N SER A 113 -4.72 14.24 1.10
CA SER A 113 -5.59 15.30 1.64
C SER A 113 -6.87 14.73 2.25
N GLY A 114 -7.50 13.75 1.59
CA GLY A 114 -8.65 13.03 2.14
C GLY A 114 -8.33 12.36 3.47
N THR A 115 -7.20 11.66 3.55
CA THR A 115 -6.73 11.05 4.81
C THR A 115 -6.50 12.09 5.90
N ALA A 116 -5.84 13.22 5.57
CA ALA A 116 -5.55 14.29 6.53
C ALA A 116 -6.83 14.94 7.08
N ILE A 117 -7.79 15.21 6.20
CA ILE A 117 -9.11 15.75 6.58
C ILE A 117 -9.86 14.74 7.46
N GLY A 118 -9.90 13.47 7.06
CA GLY A 118 -10.52 12.41 7.84
C GLY A 118 -9.90 12.27 9.23
N ALA A 119 -8.57 12.26 9.30
CA ALA A 119 -7.85 12.22 10.59
C ALA A 119 -8.20 13.41 11.48
N PHE A 120 -8.23 14.62 10.91
CA PHE A 120 -8.60 15.83 11.64
C PHE A 120 -10.03 15.76 12.17
N LEU A 121 -10.99 15.31 11.35
CA LEU A 121 -12.39 15.17 11.75
C LEU A 121 -12.54 14.13 12.87
N ILE A 122 -11.91 12.96 12.74
CA ILE A 122 -11.95 11.90 13.76
C ILE A 122 -11.37 12.39 15.08
N LEU A 123 -10.24 13.10 15.05
CA LEU A 123 -9.64 13.66 16.26
C LEU A 123 -10.52 14.74 16.90
N LYS A 124 -11.19 15.56 16.09
CA LYS A 124 -12.11 16.60 16.57
C LYS A 124 -13.38 16.01 17.20
N ILE A 125 -13.96 14.97 16.58
CA ILE A 125 -15.15 14.27 17.08
C ILE A 125 -14.82 13.48 18.34
N SER A 126 -13.65 12.84 18.40
CA SER A 126 -13.19 12.08 19.57
C SER A 126 -12.99 12.96 20.82
N GLY A 127 -12.82 14.27 20.65
CA GLY A 127 -12.70 15.24 21.75
C GLY A 127 -11.54 14.94 22.70
N ASN A 128 -11.71 15.29 23.98
CA ASN A 128 -10.69 15.11 25.03
C ASN A 128 -10.57 13.66 25.54
N ARG A 129 -11.49 12.78 25.15
CA ARG A 129 -11.47 11.35 25.51
C ARG A 129 -10.71 10.56 24.48
N LYS A 130 -9.38 10.57 24.56
CA LYS A 130 -8.44 9.83 23.68
C LYS A 130 -8.42 8.32 23.98
N SER A 131 -9.58 7.70 24.27
CA SER A 131 -9.60 6.24 24.42
C SER A 131 -9.64 5.58 23.05
N ALA A 132 -8.96 4.44 22.91
CA ALA A 132 -8.93 3.67 21.65
C ALA A 132 -10.32 3.34 21.11
N SER A 133 -11.27 3.05 22.01
CA SER A 133 -12.67 2.78 21.67
C SER A 133 -13.39 3.99 21.09
N THR A 134 -13.12 5.20 21.58
CA THR A 134 -13.72 6.44 21.04
C THR A 134 -13.21 6.76 19.64
N LEU A 135 -11.93 6.50 19.36
CA LEU A 135 -11.34 6.69 18.05
C LEU A 135 -11.93 5.71 17.01
N ILE A 136 -12.14 4.45 17.41
CA ILE A 136 -12.76 3.44 16.54
C ILE A 136 -14.21 3.81 16.22
N LEU A 137 -15.00 4.20 17.24
CA LEU A 137 -16.40 4.61 17.05
C LEU A 137 -16.55 5.87 16.20
N ALA A 138 -15.57 6.77 16.21
CA ALA A 138 -15.58 7.98 15.39
C ALA A 138 -15.15 7.72 13.92
N GLY A 139 -14.46 6.59 13.65
CA GLY A 139 -13.94 6.23 12.33
C GLY A 139 -14.84 5.29 11.53
N VAL A 140 -15.88 4.73 12.14
CA VAL A 140 -16.90 3.87 11.51
C VAL A 140 -18.12 4.70 11.13
#